data_2acd31afc1b956069152d2a8862ee06a
#
_entry.id   2acd31afc1b956069152d2a8862ee06a
#
_cell.length_a   1.000
_cell.length_b   1.000
_cell.length_c   1.000
_cell.angle_alpha   90.00
_cell.angle_beta   90.00
_cell.angle_gamma   90.00
#
_symmetry.space_group_name_H-M   'P 1'
#
loop_
_entity.id
_entity.type
_entity.pdbx_description
1 polymer ?
#
loop_
_entity_poly.entity_id
_entity_poly.type
_entity_poly.pdbx_seq_one_letter_code
_entity_poly.pdbx_strand_id
1 'polypeptide(L)'
;MIKKALPKVVAHFVSDYFCIKRQTHLTMLKNNYISIFQPDYGVWNDSQVPNTYSHYADIAMETLLLGLLPKMEENTGLKLIPTYSYARIYKKGDILHRHKDRKSCEISATVHLGGDRWPIFLEPSRKTNQKGDKVNLNSGDM
;
A
#
# COMPACT_ATOMS: atom_id res chain seq x y z
N MET A 1 3.99 -9.99 -11.83
CA MET A 1 4.75 -9.84 -10.56
C MET A 1 6.20 -9.54 -10.89
N ILE A 2 6.72 -8.47 -10.33
CA ILE A 2 8.11 -8.03 -10.48
C ILE A 2 8.84 -8.36 -9.18
N LYS A 3 9.76 -9.33 -9.23
CA LYS A 3 10.55 -9.71 -8.05
C LYS A 3 11.65 -8.69 -7.79
N LYS A 4 11.90 -8.40 -6.52
CA LYS A 4 12.94 -7.45 -6.08
C LYS A 4 12.80 -6.08 -6.77
N ALA A 5 11.56 -5.61 -6.91
CA ALA A 5 11.29 -4.27 -7.43
C ALA A 5 12.01 -3.19 -6.60
N LEU A 6 12.06 -3.40 -5.27
CA LEU A 6 12.91 -2.65 -4.34
C LEU A 6 14.00 -3.55 -3.75
N PRO A 7 15.20 -3.02 -3.45
CA PRO A 7 16.15 -3.68 -2.57
C PRO A 7 15.49 -3.97 -1.21
N LYS A 8 15.73 -5.16 -0.65
CA LYS A 8 15.10 -5.59 0.60
C LYS A 8 15.37 -4.62 1.77
N VAL A 9 16.56 -4.05 1.82
CA VAL A 9 16.93 -3.06 2.85
C VAL A 9 16.08 -1.79 2.73
N VAL A 10 15.78 -1.34 1.52
CA VAL A 10 14.90 -0.19 1.28
C VAL A 10 13.46 -0.50 1.68
N ALA A 11 12.96 -1.68 1.27
CA ALA A 11 11.62 -2.12 1.64
C ALA A 11 11.45 -2.16 3.18
N HIS A 12 12.42 -2.74 3.90
CA HIS A 12 12.39 -2.79 5.37
C HIS A 12 12.48 -1.40 5.99
N PHE A 13 13.41 -0.56 5.51
CA PHE A 13 13.53 0.82 6.01
C PHE A 13 12.20 1.59 5.91
N VAL A 14 11.52 1.48 4.76
CA VAL A 14 10.22 2.14 4.56
C VAL A 14 9.12 1.49 5.41
N SER A 15 9.15 0.18 5.61
CA SER A 15 8.26 -0.52 6.53
C SER A 15 8.43 0.00 7.96
N ASP A 16 9.66 0.09 8.45
CA ASP A 16 9.98 0.58 9.79
C ASP A 16 9.59 2.05 9.96
N TYR A 17 9.90 2.88 8.95
CA TYR A 17 9.43 4.27 8.91
C TYR A 17 7.91 4.36 9.11
N PHE A 18 7.15 3.55 8.37
CA PHE A 18 5.69 3.60 8.42
C PHE A 18 5.14 3.07 9.75
N CYS A 19 5.78 2.07 10.35
CA CYS A 19 5.48 1.60 11.70
C CYS A 19 5.75 2.67 12.77
N ILE A 20 6.87 3.38 12.68
CA ILE A 20 7.21 4.50 13.57
C ILE A 20 6.20 5.63 13.40
N LYS A 21 5.86 5.99 12.17
CA LYS A 21 4.85 7.03 11.89
C LYS A 21 3.50 6.68 12.52
N ARG A 22 3.06 5.42 12.40
CA ARG A 22 1.85 4.93 13.07
C ARG A 22 1.93 5.12 14.59
N GLN A 23 3.05 4.74 15.20
CA GLN A 23 3.24 4.87 16.65
C GLN A 23 3.25 6.34 17.09
N THR A 24 3.91 7.21 16.34
CA THR A 24 3.92 8.66 16.57
C THR A 24 2.50 9.22 16.51
N HIS A 25 1.73 8.87 15.47
CA HIS A 25 0.34 9.29 15.33
C HIS A 25 -0.51 8.89 16.54
N LEU A 26 -0.41 7.63 16.99
CA LEU A 26 -1.11 7.16 18.19
C LEU A 26 -0.73 7.97 19.43
N THR A 27 0.55 8.27 19.61
CA THR A 27 1.03 9.06 20.75
C THR A 27 0.49 10.49 20.70
N MET A 28 0.49 11.11 19.52
CA MET A 28 -0.03 12.46 19.32
C MET A 28 -1.55 12.54 19.59
N LEU A 29 -2.31 11.56 19.12
CA LEU A 29 -3.76 11.46 19.40
C LEU A 29 -4.03 11.26 20.89
N LYS A 30 -3.30 10.34 21.54
CA LYS A 30 -3.47 10.04 22.98
C LYS A 30 -3.20 11.26 23.87
N ASN A 31 -2.27 12.12 23.46
CA ASN A 31 -1.91 13.32 24.22
C ASN A 31 -2.66 14.57 23.72
N ASN A 32 -3.63 14.43 22.82
CA ASN A 32 -4.39 15.55 22.24
C ASN A 32 -3.50 16.62 21.54
N TYR A 33 -2.36 16.21 20.99
CA TYR A 33 -1.48 17.12 20.24
C TYR A 33 -2.01 17.40 18.84
N ILE A 34 -2.81 16.48 18.29
CA ILE A 34 -3.50 16.62 17.00
C ILE A 34 -4.95 16.19 17.11
N SER A 35 -5.78 16.72 16.21
CA SER A 35 -7.17 16.30 16.06
C SER A 35 -7.26 14.93 15.38
N ILE A 36 -8.27 14.14 15.77
CA ILE A 36 -8.62 12.88 15.08
C ILE A 36 -9.01 13.09 13.61
N PHE A 37 -9.36 14.32 13.22
CA PHE A 37 -9.71 14.69 11.85
C PHE A 37 -8.53 15.17 11.01
N GLN A 38 -7.32 15.25 11.61
CA GLN A 38 -6.13 15.70 10.89
C GLN A 38 -5.48 14.53 10.14
N PRO A 39 -5.46 14.53 8.79
CA PRO A 39 -5.00 13.39 8.01
C PRO A 39 -3.49 13.34 7.78
N ASP A 40 -2.73 14.40 8.14
CA ASP A 40 -1.32 14.57 7.78
C ASP A 40 -0.39 13.48 8.31
N TYR A 41 -0.81 12.84 9.40
CA TYR A 41 -0.08 11.71 9.99
C TYR A 41 -0.68 10.35 9.68
N GLY A 42 -1.68 10.30 8.79
CA GLY A 42 -2.43 9.11 8.46
C GLY A 42 -3.80 9.05 9.15
N VAL A 43 -4.54 8.00 8.89
CA VAL A 43 -5.92 7.83 9.38
C VAL A 43 -6.17 6.41 9.88
N TRP A 44 -7.23 6.25 10.70
CA TRP A 44 -7.69 4.97 11.24
C TRP A 44 -9.11 4.62 10.80
N ASN A 45 -9.70 5.47 9.96
CA ASN A 45 -11.10 5.37 9.55
C ASN A 45 -11.28 4.93 8.10
N ASP A 46 -10.34 4.13 7.58
CA ASP A 46 -10.46 3.56 6.25
C ASP A 46 -11.73 2.70 6.14
N SER A 47 -12.62 3.06 5.23
CA SER A 47 -13.88 2.36 5.03
C SER A 47 -13.71 0.95 4.45
N GLN A 48 -12.61 0.68 3.73
CA GLN A 48 -12.33 -0.64 3.16
C GLN A 48 -11.83 -1.63 4.20
N VAL A 49 -11.03 -1.15 5.17
CA VAL A 49 -10.47 -1.99 6.25
C VAL A 49 -10.55 -1.20 7.56
N PRO A 50 -11.68 -1.29 8.27
CA PRO A 50 -11.90 -0.52 9.50
C PRO A 50 -10.83 -0.74 10.57
N ASN A 51 -10.52 0.29 11.35
CA ASN A 51 -9.54 0.24 12.43
C ASN A 51 -8.12 -0.17 11.99
N THR A 52 -7.78 0.12 10.75
CA THR A 52 -6.47 -0.15 10.18
C THR A 52 -5.79 1.17 9.84
N TYR A 53 -4.53 1.31 10.26
CA TYR A 53 -3.76 2.51 9.97
C TYR A 53 -3.38 2.58 8.50
N SER A 54 -3.71 3.70 7.88
CA SER A 54 -3.42 3.97 6.48
C SER A 54 -3.03 5.43 6.26
N HIS A 55 -2.34 5.69 5.15
CA HIS A 55 -1.99 7.03 4.74
C HIS A 55 -2.04 7.16 3.21
N TYR A 56 -2.80 8.13 2.77
CA TYR A 56 -2.88 8.56 1.38
C TYR A 56 -1.79 9.60 1.10
N ALA A 57 -1.02 9.41 0.02
CA ALA A 57 -0.02 10.35 -0.44
C ALA A 57 1.04 10.73 0.62
N ASP A 58 1.50 9.75 1.41
CA ASP A 58 2.65 9.93 2.29
C ASP A 58 3.91 10.25 1.47
N ILE A 59 4.69 11.26 1.87
CA ILE A 59 5.83 11.77 1.10
C ILE A 59 6.87 10.67 0.80
N ALA A 60 7.16 9.78 1.76
CA ALA A 60 8.08 8.67 1.52
C ALA A 60 7.51 7.66 0.52
N MET A 61 6.21 7.41 0.57
CA MET A 61 5.52 6.51 -0.36
C MET A 61 5.39 7.14 -1.75
N GLU A 62 5.14 8.45 -1.85
CA GLU A 62 5.20 9.19 -3.13
C GLU A 62 6.61 9.13 -3.74
N THR A 63 7.65 9.23 -2.91
CA THR A 63 9.04 9.06 -3.37
C THR A 63 9.29 7.65 -3.93
N LEU A 64 8.74 6.62 -3.29
CA LEU A 64 8.79 5.26 -3.82
C LEU A 64 8.02 5.12 -5.12
N LEU A 65 6.84 5.71 -5.23
CA LEU A 65 6.02 5.72 -6.45
C LEU A 65 6.83 6.26 -7.63
N LEU A 66 7.48 7.41 -7.44
CA LEU A 66 8.35 8.00 -8.46
C LEU A 66 9.57 7.13 -8.77
N GLY A 67 10.20 6.54 -7.75
CA GLY A 67 11.35 5.66 -7.91
C GLY A 67 11.02 4.35 -8.64
N LEU A 68 9.78 3.86 -8.53
CA LEU A 68 9.31 2.64 -9.19
C LEU A 68 8.73 2.88 -10.58
N LEU A 69 8.44 4.14 -10.95
CA LEU A 69 7.83 4.50 -12.23
C LEU A 69 8.59 3.95 -13.44
N PRO A 70 9.94 4.09 -13.57
CA PRO A 70 10.66 3.55 -14.71
C PRO A 70 10.50 2.02 -14.84
N LYS A 71 10.48 1.31 -13.71
CA LYS A 71 10.30 -0.14 -13.68
C LYS A 71 8.88 -0.55 -14.10
N MET A 72 7.87 0.23 -13.73
CA MET A 72 6.49 0.02 -14.18
C MET A 72 6.36 0.27 -15.67
N GLU A 73 6.94 1.35 -16.20
CA GLU A 73 6.95 1.65 -17.64
C GLU A 73 7.64 0.53 -18.44
N GLU A 74 8.80 0.06 -17.98
CA GLU A 74 9.52 -1.06 -18.61
C GLU A 74 8.66 -2.33 -18.69
N ASN A 75 7.96 -2.68 -17.59
CA ASN A 75 7.18 -3.91 -17.53
C ASN A 75 5.81 -3.83 -18.20
N THR A 76 5.26 -2.65 -18.38
CA THR A 76 3.97 -2.43 -19.06
C THR A 76 4.12 -2.06 -20.52
N GLY A 77 5.27 -1.54 -20.92
CA GLY A 77 5.48 -0.94 -22.26
C GLY A 77 4.73 0.37 -22.45
N LEU A 78 4.22 0.98 -21.40
CA LEU A 78 3.40 2.19 -21.44
C LEU A 78 4.17 3.38 -20.86
N LYS A 79 3.87 4.58 -21.35
CA LYS A 79 4.18 5.82 -20.65
C LYS A 79 3.14 6.05 -19.57
N LEU A 80 3.58 6.19 -18.31
CA LEU A 80 2.69 6.28 -17.16
C LEU A 80 2.80 7.66 -16.49
N ILE A 81 1.69 8.13 -15.96
CA ILE A 81 1.64 9.33 -15.11
C ILE A 81 1.34 8.86 -13.70
N PRO A 82 2.24 9.08 -12.73
CA PRO A 82 2.00 8.72 -11.34
C PRO A 82 0.85 9.56 -10.79
N THR A 83 -0.09 8.93 -10.09
CA THR A 83 -1.26 9.60 -9.52
C THR A 83 -1.11 9.78 -8.02
N TYR A 84 -0.99 8.71 -7.27
CA TYR A 84 -0.78 8.73 -5.82
C TYR A 84 -0.34 7.38 -5.30
N SER A 85 0.19 7.38 -4.10
CA SER A 85 0.44 6.17 -3.30
C SER A 85 -0.60 6.02 -2.18
N TYR A 86 -0.82 4.79 -1.74
CA TYR A 86 -1.64 4.47 -0.59
C TYR A 86 -0.97 3.39 0.25
N ALA A 87 -0.59 3.74 1.46
CA ALA A 87 0.06 2.81 2.39
C ALA A 87 -0.92 2.34 3.48
N ARG A 88 -0.83 1.07 3.86
CA ARG A 88 -1.68 0.47 4.89
C ARG A 88 -0.91 -0.58 5.70
N ILE A 89 -1.12 -0.60 7.02
CA ILE A 89 -0.60 -1.65 7.90
C ILE A 89 -1.75 -2.57 8.26
N TYR A 90 -1.78 -3.72 7.64
CA TYR A 90 -2.74 -4.76 7.96
C TYR A 90 -2.37 -5.47 9.27
N LYS A 91 -3.35 -5.90 10.03
CA LYS A 91 -3.21 -6.72 11.22
C LYS A 91 -3.99 -8.02 11.09
N LYS A 92 -3.69 -8.99 11.93
CA LYS A 92 -4.41 -10.27 11.96
C LYS A 92 -5.93 -10.04 12.08
N GLY A 93 -6.68 -10.64 11.17
CA GLY A 93 -8.14 -10.53 11.11
C GLY A 93 -8.66 -9.44 10.17
N ASP A 94 -7.81 -8.57 9.63
CA ASP A 94 -8.22 -7.61 8.63
C ASP A 94 -8.61 -8.31 7.32
N ILE A 95 -9.65 -7.80 6.68
CA ILE A 95 -10.13 -8.30 5.40
C ILE A 95 -10.25 -7.14 4.44
N LEU A 96 -9.50 -7.20 3.35
CA LEU A 96 -9.73 -6.32 2.20
C LEU A 96 -10.70 -7.04 1.26
N HIS A 97 -11.95 -6.58 1.26
CA HIS A 97 -12.97 -7.15 0.39
C HIS A 97 -12.63 -6.93 -1.09
N ARG A 98 -13.17 -7.81 -1.94
CA ARG A 98 -13.06 -7.70 -3.38
C ARG A 98 -13.58 -6.33 -3.84
N HIS A 99 -12.75 -5.61 -4.56
CA HIS A 99 -13.06 -4.28 -5.08
C HIS A 99 -12.36 -4.07 -6.43
N LYS A 100 -12.62 -2.94 -7.02
CA LYS A 100 -11.87 -2.39 -8.16
C LYS A 100 -11.30 -1.05 -7.75
N ASP A 101 -10.09 -0.78 -8.18
CA ASP A 101 -9.50 0.53 -8.03
C ASP A 101 -10.28 1.59 -8.81
N ARG A 102 -10.05 2.83 -8.47
CA ARG A 102 -10.67 3.99 -9.15
C ARG A 102 -10.25 4.01 -10.61
N LYS A 103 -11.08 4.60 -11.47
CA LYS A 103 -10.76 4.75 -12.90
C LYS A 103 -9.47 5.51 -13.17
N SER A 104 -9.08 6.44 -12.29
CA SER A 104 -7.81 7.15 -12.36
C SER A 104 -6.58 6.28 -12.07
N CYS A 105 -6.77 5.05 -11.59
CA CYS A 105 -5.73 4.06 -11.33
C CYS A 105 -5.82 2.94 -12.37
N GLU A 106 -5.61 3.28 -13.64
CA GLU A 106 -5.66 2.30 -14.74
C GLU A 106 -4.60 1.21 -14.58
N ILE A 107 -3.43 1.59 -14.12
CA ILE A 107 -2.33 0.70 -13.77
C ILE A 107 -2.06 0.86 -12.28
N SER A 108 -2.32 -0.20 -11.53
CA SER A 108 -2.04 -0.27 -10.08
C SER A 108 -0.99 -1.31 -9.79
N ALA A 109 -0.20 -1.07 -8.76
CA ALA A 109 0.77 -2.04 -8.25
C ALA A 109 0.72 -2.09 -6.72
N THR A 110 0.88 -3.28 -6.18
CA THR A 110 1.05 -3.50 -4.74
C THR A 110 2.49 -3.87 -4.46
N VAL A 111 3.13 -3.15 -3.54
CA VAL A 111 4.49 -3.42 -3.07
C VAL A 111 4.42 -3.96 -1.65
N HIS A 112 4.99 -5.12 -1.39
CA HIS A 112 5.13 -5.64 -0.03
C HIS A 112 6.40 -5.08 0.62
N LEU A 113 6.24 -4.24 1.62
CA LEU A 113 7.36 -3.58 2.29
C LEU A 113 7.94 -4.42 3.43
N GLY A 114 7.08 -5.07 4.23
CA GLY A 114 7.52 -5.85 5.38
C GLY A 114 6.39 -6.53 6.13
N GLY A 115 6.71 -7.22 7.23
CA GLY A 115 5.77 -7.99 8.02
C GLY A 115 5.56 -9.42 7.49
N ASP A 116 4.50 -10.06 7.97
CA ASP A 116 4.13 -11.42 7.57
C ASP A 116 3.61 -11.46 6.13
N ARG A 117 3.80 -12.60 5.49
CA ARG A 117 3.27 -12.80 4.14
C ARG A 117 1.75 -12.82 4.18
N TRP A 118 1.14 -11.93 3.40
CA TRP A 118 -0.30 -11.93 3.18
C TRP A 118 -0.59 -12.03 1.70
N PRO A 119 -1.18 -13.16 1.25
CA PRO A 119 -1.48 -13.34 -0.15
C PRO A 119 -2.58 -12.37 -0.60
N ILE A 120 -2.38 -11.74 -1.73
CA ILE A 120 -3.41 -11.01 -2.45
C ILE A 120 -4.03 -11.91 -3.53
N PHE A 121 -5.27 -11.63 -3.91
CA PHE A 121 -5.96 -12.37 -4.95
C PHE A 121 -6.37 -11.41 -6.07
N LEU A 122 -5.86 -11.66 -7.27
CA LEU A 122 -6.12 -10.84 -8.45
C LEU A 122 -7.06 -11.58 -9.39
N GLU A 123 -8.10 -10.92 -9.84
CA GLU A 123 -9.09 -11.47 -10.76
C GLU A 123 -8.93 -10.84 -12.15
N PRO A 124 -8.31 -11.53 -13.10
CA PRO A 124 -8.12 -11.02 -14.46
C PRO A 124 -9.41 -11.03 -15.30
N SER A 125 -10.37 -11.88 -14.93
CA SER A 125 -11.63 -12.01 -15.67
C SER A 125 -12.78 -11.32 -14.94
N ARG A 126 -13.48 -10.40 -15.63
CA ARG A 126 -14.67 -9.73 -15.08
C ARG A 126 -15.89 -10.64 -14.94
N LYS A 127 -15.83 -11.89 -15.39
CA LYS A 127 -16.99 -12.77 -15.60
C LYS A 127 -17.17 -13.83 -14.52
N THR A 128 -16.27 -13.99 -13.59
CA THR A 128 -16.34 -15.10 -12.65
C THR A 128 -16.51 -14.63 -11.20
N ASN A 129 -17.37 -15.35 -10.46
CA ASN A 129 -17.44 -15.25 -9.00
C ASN A 129 -16.38 -16.16 -8.33
N GLN A 130 -15.34 -16.55 -9.07
CA GLN A 130 -14.28 -17.40 -8.57
C GLN A 130 -13.28 -16.58 -7.74
N LYS A 131 -12.59 -17.27 -6.85
CA LYS A 131 -11.46 -16.72 -6.14
C LYS A 131 -10.35 -16.44 -7.16
N GLY A 132 -9.89 -15.19 -7.24
CA GLY A 132 -8.84 -14.79 -8.17
C GLY A 132 -7.52 -15.54 -7.97
N ASP A 133 -6.58 -15.30 -8.85
CA ASP A 133 -5.22 -15.88 -8.78
C ASP A 133 -4.49 -15.41 -7.53
N LYS A 134 -3.98 -16.37 -6.76
CA LYS A 134 -3.24 -16.11 -5.53
C LYS A 134 -1.84 -15.61 -5.84
N VAL A 135 -1.50 -14.42 -5.38
CA VAL A 135 -0.16 -13.83 -5.49
C VAL A 135 0.46 -13.69 -4.11
N ASN A 136 1.67 -14.21 -3.95
CA ASN A 136 2.46 -14.05 -2.73
C ASN A 136 3.65 -13.14 -3.04
N LEU A 137 3.76 -12.04 -2.29
CA LEU A 137 4.87 -11.10 -2.39
C LEU A 137 5.82 -11.29 -1.20
N ASN A 138 7.12 -11.20 -1.46
CA ASN A 138 8.14 -11.04 -0.43
C ASN A 138 8.49 -9.56 -0.29
N SER A 139 9.18 -9.18 0.79
CA SER A 139 9.60 -7.79 0.97
C SER A 139 10.41 -7.30 -0.21
N GLY A 140 9.95 -6.21 -0.83
CA GLY A 140 10.50 -5.62 -2.04
C GLY A 140 9.93 -6.16 -3.36
N ASP A 141 9.05 -7.17 -3.36
CA ASP A 141 8.33 -7.60 -4.56
C ASP A 141 7.14 -6.66 -4.84
N MET A 142 6.81 -6.54 -6.13
CA MET A 142 5.70 -5.71 -6.62
C MET A 142 4.81 -6.48 -7.59
#